data_21adac0103640eb364a8f960465159cb
#
_entry.id   21adac0103640eb364a8f960465159cb
#
_cell.length_a   1.000
_cell.length_b   1.000
_cell.length_c   1.000
_cell.angle_alpha   90.00
_cell.angle_beta   90.00
_cell.angle_gamma   90.00
#
_symmetry.space_group_name_H-M   'P 1'
#
loop_
_entity.id
_entity.type
_entity.pdbx_description
1 polymer ?
#
loop_
_entity_poly.entity_id
_entity_poly.type
_entity_poly.pdbx_seq_one_letter_code
_entity_poly.pdbx_strand_id
1 'polypeptide(L)'
;MKHLIKYITIFLTWLPAFVQAQDSPAQCEDSCSHIHGIDLSHYQGEVFWDVIGDNTHMAYVYLKATEGGDRIDATFERNIEMAHQHGLKVGSYHFYRPKTDQMKQLQNFRSQCLPKEQDLIPMIDVESTGGLSTDVFCDSLFYFLDLVEEAYQQKPLIYTGRNFYNKHLLGKIDDYKIMIAMYTDDEPVLADDREITLWQYTGKGRISGISGYVDKSRFMGNHTLRELRFKH
;
A
#
# COMPACT_ATOMS: atom_id res chain seq x y z
N MET A 1 -67.36 -3.71 -52.97
CA MET A 1 -66.84 -3.04 -51.77
C MET A 1 -65.59 -3.80 -51.36
N LYS A 2 -64.41 -3.22 -51.63
CA LYS A 2 -63.12 -3.83 -51.29
C LYS A 2 -62.59 -3.18 -50.02
N HIS A 3 -62.47 -3.95 -48.92
CA HIS A 3 -61.88 -3.50 -47.68
C HIS A 3 -60.37 -3.55 -47.78
N LEU A 4 -59.74 -2.37 -47.65
CA LEU A 4 -58.28 -2.19 -47.64
C LEU A 4 -57.82 -2.30 -46.18
N ILE A 5 -57.17 -3.40 -45.83
CA ILE A 5 -56.50 -3.56 -44.48
C ILE A 5 -55.15 -2.90 -44.56
N LYS A 6 -54.97 -1.80 -43.75
CA LYS A 6 -53.69 -1.14 -43.55
C LYS A 6 -52.89 -1.87 -42.46
N TYR A 7 -51.80 -2.47 -42.83
CA TYR A 7 -50.83 -2.98 -41.87
C TYR A 7 -50.00 -1.81 -41.30
N ILE A 8 -50.13 -1.60 -40.01
CA ILE A 8 -49.24 -0.66 -39.25
C ILE A 8 -48.03 -1.49 -38.83
N THR A 9 -46.89 -1.24 -39.48
CA THR A 9 -45.62 -1.81 -39.07
C THR A 9 -45.02 -0.94 -37.96
N ILE A 10 -45.01 -1.46 -36.73
CA ILE A 10 -44.37 -0.80 -35.59
C ILE A 10 -42.86 -1.13 -35.66
N PHE A 11 -42.06 -0.12 -36.03
CA PHE A 11 -40.64 -0.19 -35.90
C PHE A 11 -40.26 -0.02 -34.40
N LEU A 12 -39.94 -1.11 -33.73
CA LEU A 12 -39.26 -1.06 -32.45
C LEU A 12 -37.82 -0.66 -32.70
N THR A 13 -37.50 0.60 -32.48
CA THR A 13 -36.10 1.07 -32.45
C THR A 13 -35.46 0.57 -31.14
N TRP A 14 -34.62 -0.42 -31.25
CA TRP A 14 -33.71 -0.82 -30.21
C TRP A 14 -32.67 0.30 -30.03
N LEU A 15 -32.85 1.13 -29.02
CA LEU A 15 -31.78 2.01 -28.50
C LEU A 15 -30.82 1.11 -27.72
N PRO A 16 -29.52 1.06 -28.08
CA PRO A 16 -28.55 0.41 -27.23
C PRO A 16 -28.50 1.19 -25.93
N ALA A 17 -28.81 0.53 -24.81
CA ALA A 17 -28.51 1.05 -23.50
C ALA A 17 -27.00 1.24 -23.45
N PHE A 18 -26.55 2.49 -23.45
CA PHE A 18 -25.21 2.83 -23.03
C PHE A 18 -25.12 2.42 -21.55
N VAL A 19 -24.58 1.22 -21.32
CA VAL A 19 -24.02 0.89 -20.02
C VAL A 19 -22.85 1.87 -19.86
N GLN A 20 -23.06 2.91 -19.08
CA GLN A 20 -21.94 3.68 -18.55
C GLN A 20 -21.04 2.67 -17.85
N ALA A 21 -19.88 2.44 -18.42
CA ALA A 21 -18.83 1.71 -17.72
C ALA A 21 -18.61 2.48 -16.40
N GLN A 22 -18.97 1.85 -15.28
CA GLN A 22 -18.54 2.32 -13.98
C GLN A 22 -17.02 2.36 -14.06
N ASP A 23 -16.44 3.54 -13.83
CA ASP A 23 -15.00 3.71 -13.80
C ASP A 23 -14.44 2.68 -12.81
N SER A 24 -13.70 1.72 -13.37
CA SER A 24 -13.06 0.71 -12.53
C SER A 24 -12.00 1.40 -11.68
N PRO A 25 -11.70 0.90 -10.46
CA PRO A 25 -10.62 1.44 -9.62
C PRO A 25 -9.31 1.66 -10.36
N ALA A 26 -9.05 0.89 -11.42
CA ALA A 26 -7.89 1.01 -12.30
C ALA A 26 -7.78 2.36 -13.04
N GLN A 27 -8.87 3.09 -13.25
CA GLN A 27 -8.83 4.40 -13.93
C GLN A 27 -8.48 5.56 -13.01
N CYS A 28 -8.58 5.39 -11.69
CA CYS A 28 -8.16 6.38 -10.71
C CYS A 28 -6.65 6.35 -10.40
N GLU A 29 -5.91 5.36 -10.91
CA GLU A 29 -4.50 5.13 -10.57
C GLU A 29 -3.55 6.27 -10.95
N ASP A 30 -3.89 7.08 -11.94
CA ASP A 30 -2.97 8.06 -12.54
C ASP A 30 -3.38 9.52 -12.38
N SER A 31 -4.56 9.85 -11.86
CA SER A 31 -5.07 11.21 -11.92
C SER A 31 -5.70 11.77 -10.64
N CYS A 32 -5.74 11.01 -9.55
CA CYS A 32 -6.47 11.41 -8.36
C CYS A 32 -5.54 11.74 -7.19
N SER A 33 -5.43 13.02 -6.83
CA SER A 33 -4.74 13.51 -5.62
C SER A 33 -5.36 13.02 -4.30
N HIS A 34 -6.41 12.21 -4.37
CA HIS A 34 -7.18 11.72 -3.24
C HIS A 34 -7.22 10.20 -3.11
N ILE A 35 -6.28 9.49 -3.77
CA ILE A 35 -6.15 8.05 -3.59
C ILE A 35 -5.61 7.77 -2.20
N HIS A 36 -6.42 7.08 -1.41
CA HIS A 36 -6.06 6.65 -0.07
C HIS A 36 -5.71 5.16 -0.05
N GLY A 37 -4.85 4.81 0.88
CA GLY A 37 -4.53 3.45 1.26
C GLY A 37 -4.62 3.25 2.75
N ILE A 38 -4.50 2.00 3.13
CA ILE A 38 -4.48 1.56 4.52
C ILE A 38 -3.34 0.59 4.76
N ASP A 39 -2.92 0.52 6.02
CA ASP A 39 -1.95 -0.48 6.45
C ASP A 39 -2.63 -1.40 7.46
N LEU A 40 -2.52 -2.72 7.25
CA LEU A 40 -3.20 -3.73 8.04
C LEU A 40 -2.24 -4.79 8.56
N SER A 41 -2.58 -5.32 9.72
CA SER A 41 -1.96 -6.49 10.33
C SER A 41 -3.01 -7.27 11.14
N HIS A 42 -2.59 -8.29 11.86
CA HIS A 42 -3.46 -9.03 12.78
C HIS A 42 -4.14 -8.15 13.85
N TYR A 43 -3.63 -6.94 14.12
CA TYR A 43 -4.22 -6.02 15.10
C TYR A 43 -5.60 -5.49 14.69
N GLN A 44 -5.91 -5.45 13.39
CA GLN A 44 -7.22 -5.03 12.90
C GLN A 44 -8.28 -6.13 13.00
N GLY A 45 -7.88 -7.38 13.30
CA GLY A 45 -8.79 -8.50 13.47
C GLY A 45 -9.50 -8.90 12.17
N GLU A 46 -10.82 -9.02 12.24
CA GLU A 46 -11.63 -9.37 11.07
C GLU A 46 -11.83 -8.16 10.17
N VAL A 47 -11.63 -8.38 8.86
CA VAL A 47 -11.76 -7.38 7.81
C VAL A 47 -12.85 -7.83 6.85
N PHE A 48 -13.85 -6.98 6.61
CA PHE A 48 -14.93 -7.19 5.65
C PHE A 48 -14.53 -6.58 4.31
N TRP A 49 -13.85 -7.37 3.50
CA TRP A 49 -13.21 -6.92 2.26
C TRP A 49 -14.18 -6.50 1.17
N ASP A 50 -15.36 -7.09 1.11
CA ASP A 50 -16.45 -6.67 0.24
C ASP A 50 -16.83 -5.19 0.49
N VAL A 51 -16.90 -4.80 1.76
CA VAL A 51 -17.23 -3.42 2.16
C VAL A 51 -16.08 -2.46 1.84
N ILE A 52 -14.81 -2.91 1.96
CA ILE A 52 -13.65 -2.08 1.64
C ILE A 52 -13.50 -1.90 0.14
N GLY A 53 -13.69 -2.96 -0.65
CA GLY A 53 -13.58 -2.93 -2.11
C GLY A 53 -14.62 -2.03 -2.78
N ASP A 54 -15.77 -1.84 -2.15
CA ASP A 54 -16.80 -0.90 -2.61
C ASP A 54 -16.42 0.59 -2.37
N ASN A 55 -15.37 0.84 -1.59
CA ASN A 55 -14.91 2.20 -1.31
C ASN A 55 -14.00 2.71 -2.44
N THR A 56 -14.56 3.47 -3.38
CA THR A 56 -13.86 4.01 -4.54
C THR A 56 -12.67 4.93 -4.24
N HIS A 57 -12.53 5.40 -3.00
CA HIS A 57 -11.39 6.20 -2.55
C HIS A 57 -10.24 5.36 -1.98
N MET A 58 -10.45 4.04 -1.84
CA MET A 58 -9.45 3.13 -1.29
C MET A 58 -8.85 2.31 -2.44
N ALA A 59 -7.61 2.61 -2.79
CA ALA A 59 -6.97 2.03 -3.97
C ALA A 59 -5.93 0.97 -3.64
N TYR A 60 -5.31 1.04 -2.46
CA TYR A 60 -4.23 0.14 -2.10
C TYR A 60 -4.25 -0.23 -0.62
N VAL A 61 -3.58 -1.33 -0.32
CA VAL A 61 -3.32 -1.79 1.03
C VAL A 61 -1.88 -2.29 1.15
N TYR A 62 -1.20 -1.92 2.24
CA TYR A 62 0.00 -2.60 2.68
C TYR A 62 -0.34 -3.56 3.82
N LEU A 63 0.02 -4.83 3.65
CA LEU A 63 -0.26 -5.89 4.61
C LEU A 63 1.02 -6.30 5.34
N LYS A 64 0.95 -6.38 6.67
CA LYS A 64 2.04 -6.96 7.45
C LYS A 64 2.25 -8.40 7.04
N ALA A 65 3.39 -8.69 6.46
CA ALA A 65 3.76 -10.06 6.13
C ALA A 65 4.55 -10.71 7.26
N THR A 66 5.57 -10.00 7.75
CA THR A 66 6.51 -10.54 8.74
C THR A 66 7.10 -9.47 9.64
N GLU A 67 7.76 -9.94 10.71
CA GLU A 67 8.52 -9.11 11.64
C GLU A 67 9.78 -9.86 12.09
N GLY A 68 10.93 -9.22 12.04
CA GLY A 68 12.19 -9.82 12.48
C GLY A 68 12.48 -11.16 11.76
N GLY A 69 13.18 -12.06 12.43
CA GLY A 69 13.69 -13.27 11.79
C GLY A 69 12.72 -14.47 11.74
N ASP A 70 11.56 -14.39 12.40
CA ASP A 70 10.72 -15.58 12.65
C ASP A 70 9.22 -15.32 12.82
N ARG A 71 8.77 -14.07 12.87
CA ARG A 71 7.36 -13.78 13.05
C ARG A 71 6.68 -13.60 11.71
N ILE A 72 5.61 -14.35 11.49
CA ILE A 72 4.68 -14.21 10.36
C ILE A 72 3.38 -13.63 10.89
N ASP A 73 2.79 -12.69 10.18
CA ASP A 73 1.47 -12.16 10.55
C ASP A 73 0.38 -13.19 10.26
N ALA A 74 -0.39 -13.54 11.29
CA ALA A 74 -1.36 -14.64 11.22
C ALA A 74 -2.53 -14.38 10.25
N THR A 75 -2.73 -13.12 9.83
CA THR A 75 -3.81 -12.74 8.92
C THR A 75 -3.34 -12.50 7.49
N PHE A 76 -2.02 -12.55 7.24
CA PHE A 76 -1.43 -12.13 5.99
C PHE A 76 -1.97 -12.91 4.79
N GLU A 77 -1.89 -14.26 4.82
CA GLU A 77 -2.28 -15.12 3.71
C GLU A 77 -3.75 -14.89 3.32
N ARG A 78 -4.65 -14.84 4.30
CA ARG A 78 -6.06 -14.53 4.04
C ARG A 78 -6.25 -13.13 3.47
N ASN A 79 -5.57 -12.13 4.06
CA ASN A 79 -5.80 -10.74 3.71
C ASN A 79 -5.27 -10.40 2.31
N ILE A 80 -4.14 -10.99 1.87
CA ILE A 80 -3.61 -10.74 0.53
C ILE A 80 -4.54 -11.32 -0.55
N GLU A 81 -5.06 -12.52 -0.34
CA GLU A 81 -6.03 -13.15 -1.25
C GLU A 81 -7.31 -12.31 -1.36
N MET A 82 -7.88 -11.95 -0.20
CA MET A 82 -9.15 -11.20 -0.16
C MET A 82 -9.02 -9.80 -0.73
N ALA A 83 -7.92 -9.09 -0.45
CA ALA A 83 -7.69 -7.76 -1.00
C ALA A 83 -7.63 -7.77 -2.54
N HIS A 84 -6.95 -8.76 -3.13
CA HIS A 84 -6.92 -8.96 -4.57
C HIS A 84 -8.30 -9.28 -5.16
N GLN A 85 -9.07 -10.17 -4.51
CA GLN A 85 -10.42 -10.53 -4.96
C GLN A 85 -11.35 -9.31 -5.01
N HIS A 86 -11.11 -8.32 -4.15
CA HIS A 86 -11.89 -7.08 -4.08
C HIS A 86 -11.24 -5.89 -4.78
N GLY A 87 -10.22 -6.14 -5.62
CA GLY A 87 -9.67 -5.16 -6.57
C GLY A 87 -8.69 -4.14 -6.02
N LEU A 88 -8.25 -4.28 -4.75
CA LEU A 88 -7.22 -3.42 -4.20
C LEU A 88 -5.83 -3.79 -4.72
N LYS A 89 -4.95 -2.80 -4.82
CA LYS A 89 -3.53 -3.03 -5.09
C LYS A 89 -2.81 -3.35 -3.79
N VAL A 90 -2.09 -4.46 -3.78
CA VAL A 90 -1.49 -5.02 -2.57
C VAL A 90 0.03 -4.89 -2.58
N GLY A 91 0.56 -4.37 -1.46
CA GLY A 91 1.96 -4.47 -1.10
C GLY A 91 2.12 -5.18 0.24
N SER A 92 3.25 -5.83 0.43
CA SER A 92 3.60 -6.47 1.69
C SER A 92 4.62 -5.66 2.45
N TYR A 93 4.52 -5.62 3.79
CA TYR A 93 5.55 -4.99 4.59
C TYR A 93 6.21 -5.93 5.61
N HIS A 94 7.47 -5.63 5.89
CA HIS A 94 8.29 -6.27 6.90
C HIS A 94 8.60 -5.30 8.02
N PHE A 95 8.28 -5.66 9.26
CA PHE A 95 8.66 -4.87 10.42
C PHE A 95 10.12 -5.19 10.81
N TYR A 96 10.99 -4.23 10.56
CA TYR A 96 12.43 -4.39 10.72
C TYR A 96 12.87 -4.41 12.19
N ARG A 97 13.74 -5.37 12.54
CA ARG A 97 14.33 -5.52 13.88
C ARG A 97 15.85 -5.39 13.81
N PRO A 98 16.44 -4.23 14.17
CA PRO A 98 17.86 -3.92 13.94
C PRO A 98 18.86 -4.93 14.52
N LYS A 99 18.54 -5.57 15.65
CA LYS A 99 19.39 -6.55 16.33
C LYS A 99 19.22 -7.99 15.84
N THR A 100 18.29 -8.23 14.94
CA THR A 100 18.06 -9.56 14.36
C THR A 100 18.98 -9.75 13.16
N ASP A 101 19.47 -10.96 12.96
CA ASP A 101 20.26 -11.33 11.78
C ASP A 101 19.55 -10.95 10.49
N GLN A 102 20.22 -10.22 9.59
CA GLN A 102 19.62 -9.62 8.39
C GLN A 102 19.22 -10.70 7.37
N MET A 103 19.99 -11.76 7.24
CA MET A 103 19.66 -12.87 6.34
C MET A 103 18.45 -13.63 6.82
N LYS A 104 18.28 -13.82 8.15
CA LYS A 104 17.08 -14.42 8.70
C LYS A 104 15.84 -13.56 8.47
N GLN A 105 15.97 -12.24 8.61
CA GLN A 105 14.88 -11.31 8.29
C GLN A 105 14.48 -11.40 6.82
N LEU A 106 15.46 -11.40 5.91
CA LEU A 106 15.18 -11.58 4.48
C LEU A 106 14.49 -12.91 4.20
N GLN A 107 14.99 -14.02 4.75
CA GLN A 107 14.39 -15.34 4.58
C GLN A 107 12.95 -15.37 5.08
N ASN A 108 12.69 -14.79 6.27
CA ASN A 108 11.35 -14.67 6.83
C ASN A 108 10.45 -13.84 5.91
N PHE A 109 10.90 -12.68 5.45
CA PHE A 109 10.12 -11.81 4.57
C PHE A 109 9.80 -12.49 3.22
N ARG A 110 10.80 -13.09 2.58
CA ARG A 110 10.64 -13.82 1.31
C ARG A 110 9.70 -15.02 1.40
N SER A 111 9.55 -15.60 2.58
CA SER A 111 8.63 -16.73 2.78
C SER A 111 7.17 -16.34 2.58
N GLN A 112 6.84 -15.06 2.74
CA GLN A 112 5.48 -14.53 2.65
C GLN A 112 5.31 -13.56 1.47
N CYS A 113 6.22 -12.61 1.30
CA CYS A 113 6.17 -11.61 0.24
C CYS A 113 6.62 -12.22 -1.11
N LEU A 114 5.74 -13.00 -1.72
CA LEU A 114 6.03 -13.66 -3.00
C LEU A 114 5.86 -12.65 -4.15
N PRO A 115 6.84 -12.48 -5.06
CA PRO A 115 6.77 -11.52 -6.16
C PRO A 115 5.47 -11.58 -6.97
N LYS A 116 4.99 -12.78 -7.28
CA LYS A 116 3.76 -13.02 -8.07
C LYS A 116 2.47 -12.49 -7.40
N GLU A 117 2.53 -12.19 -6.12
CA GLU A 117 1.40 -11.71 -5.30
C GLU A 117 1.50 -10.22 -4.98
N GLN A 118 2.53 -9.53 -5.47
CA GLN A 118 2.74 -8.12 -5.20
C GLN A 118 2.28 -7.27 -6.38
N ASP A 119 1.38 -6.32 -6.13
CA ASP A 119 1.11 -5.22 -7.06
C ASP A 119 2.06 -4.05 -6.81
N LEU A 120 2.47 -3.87 -5.56
CA LEU A 120 3.31 -2.76 -5.10
C LEU A 120 4.67 -3.27 -4.61
N ILE A 121 5.70 -2.41 -4.72
CA ILE A 121 7.03 -2.71 -4.18
C ILE A 121 6.96 -3.06 -2.70
N PRO A 122 7.80 -3.98 -2.21
CA PRO A 122 7.87 -4.31 -0.80
C PRO A 122 8.11 -3.07 0.06
N MET A 123 7.54 -3.02 1.26
CA MET A 123 7.78 -1.94 2.21
C MET A 123 8.57 -2.46 3.42
N ILE A 124 9.55 -1.69 3.84
CA ILE A 124 10.32 -1.94 5.06
C ILE A 124 9.93 -0.89 6.10
N ASP A 125 9.38 -1.37 7.19
CA ASP A 125 8.88 -0.57 8.31
C ASP A 125 10.00 -0.41 9.36
N VAL A 126 10.49 0.84 9.51
CA VAL A 126 11.69 1.21 10.26
C VAL A 126 11.34 2.23 11.34
N GLU A 127 11.13 1.78 12.56
CA GLU A 127 10.64 2.64 13.66
C GLU A 127 11.58 2.73 14.86
N SER A 128 12.58 1.88 14.94
CA SER A 128 13.45 1.79 16.11
C SER A 128 14.89 1.47 15.73
N THR A 129 15.84 2.07 16.43
CA THR A 129 17.26 1.65 16.35
C THR A 129 17.52 0.36 17.14
N GLY A 130 16.56 -0.15 17.89
CA GLY A 130 16.77 -1.27 18.81
C GLY A 130 17.75 -0.96 19.94
N GLY A 131 18.02 0.34 20.19
CA GLY A 131 19.01 0.80 21.18
C GLY A 131 20.46 0.72 20.67
N LEU A 132 20.66 0.58 19.35
CA LEU A 132 21.97 0.74 18.71
C LEU A 132 22.27 2.23 18.52
N SER A 133 23.56 2.58 18.40
CA SER A 133 23.93 3.89 17.88
C SER A 133 23.42 4.10 16.48
N THR A 134 23.26 5.36 16.05
CA THR A 134 22.76 5.66 14.70
C THR A 134 23.63 5.00 13.61
N ASP A 135 24.95 5.04 13.75
CA ASP A 135 25.85 4.49 12.73
C ASP A 135 25.71 2.97 12.61
N VAL A 136 25.78 2.25 13.74
CA VAL A 136 25.62 0.78 13.75
C VAL A 136 24.23 0.36 13.26
N PHE A 137 23.20 1.15 13.62
CA PHE A 137 21.85 0.92 13.10
C PHE A 137 21.79 1.12 11.58
N CYS A 138 22.36 2.20 11.06
CA CYS A 138 22.37 2.48 9.63
C CYS A 138 23.13 1.42 8.85
N ASP A 139 24.31 1.00 9.31
CA ASP A 139 25.08 -0.09 8.66
C ASP A 139 24.24 -1.37 8.57
N SER A 140 23.55 -1.71 9.65
CA SER A 140 22.68 -2.88 9.71
C SER A 140 21.47 -2.75 8.79
N LEU A 141 20.83 -1.57 8.78
CA LEU A 141 19.67 -1.29 7.92
C LEU A 141 20.06 -1.34 6.43
N PHE A 142 21.14 -0.67 6.06
CA PHE A 142 21.56 -0.62 4.65
C PHE A 142 21.93 -2.00 4.13
N TYR A 143 22.65 -2.80 4.91
CA TYR A 143 22.89 -4.19 4.54
C TYR A 143 21.57 -4.97 4.31
N PHE A 144 20.56 -4.77 5.16
CA PHE A 144 19.26 -5.40 4.95
C PHE A 144 18.53 -4.87 3.70
N LEU A 145 18.58 -3.56 3.45
CA LEU A 145 17.98 -2.96 2.26
C LEU A 145 18.65 -3.46 0.96
N ASP A 146 19.98 -3.61 0.95
CA ASP A 146 20.71 -4.19 -0.18
C ASP A 146 20.27 -5.64 -0.45
N LEU A 147 20.12 -6.44 0.60
CA LEU A 147 19.61 -7.81 0.49
C LEU A 147 18.17 -7.86 -0.08
N VAL A 148 17.31 -6.93 0.35
CA VAL A 148 15.95 -6.82 -0.16
C VAL A 148 15.95 -6.38 -1.63
N GLU A 149 16.75 -5.37 -1.99
CA GLU A 149 16.88 -4.89 -3.37
C GLU A 149 17.40 -6.01 -4.29
N GLU A 150 18.40 -6.76 -3.85
CA GLU A 150 18.92 -7.92 -4.60
C GLU A 150 17.85 -9.00 -4.78
N ALA A 151 17.08 -9.31 -3.73
CA ALA A 151 16.08 -10.36 -3.77
C ALA A 151 14.86 -10.03 -4.66
N TYR A 152 14.44 -8.76 -4.70
CA TYR A 152 13.27 -8.31 -5.44
C TYR A 152 13.60 -7.53 -6.72
N GLN A 153 14.89 -7.27 -7.00
CA GLN A 153 15.39 -6.47 -8.14
C GLN A 153 14.76 -5.07 -8.20
N GLN A 154 14.33 -4.55 -7.06
CA GLN A 154 13.71 -3.24 -6.89
C GLN A 154 13.97 -2.72 -5.49
N LYS A 155 14.20 -1.41 -5.38
CA LYS A 155 14.30 -0.75 -4.07
C LYS A 155 12.96 -0.80 -3.35
N PRO A 156 12.94 -1.18 -2.08
CA PRO A 156 11.71 -1.15 -1.29
C PRO A 156 11.27 0.29 -0.98
N LEU A 157 10.00 0.46 -0.67
CA LEU A 157 9.47 1.64 0.01
C LEU A 157 9.94 1.60 1.47
N ILE A 158 10.42 2.71 2.01
CA ILE A 158 10.77 2.80 3.42
C ILE A 158 9.67 3.55 4.17
N TYR A 159 9.06 2.88 5.14
CA TYR A 159 8.16 3.50 6.10
C TYR A 159 8.91 3.88 7.36
N THR A 160 8.65 5.10 7.87
CA THR A 160 9.19 5.56 9.15
C THR A 160 8.43 6.78 9.68
N GLY A 161 8.55 7.04 10.97
CA GLY A 161 8.05 8.28 11.57
C GLY A 161 8.91 9.49 11.21
N ARG A 162 8.29 10.68 11.02
CA ARG A 162 8.99 11.94 10.70
C ARG A 162 10.17 12.23 11.64
N ASN A 163 9.97 12.09 12.94
CA ASN A 163 11.01 12.37 13.92
C ASN A 163 12.16 11.37 13.86
N PHE A 164 11.85 10.10 13.56
CA PHE A 164 12.85 9.06 13.40
C PHE A 164 13.69 9.31 12.14
N TYR A 165 13.04 9.66 11.02
CA TYR A 165 13.73 10.07 9.81
C TYR A 165 14.71 11.21 10.07
N ASN A 166 14.23 12.33 10.58
CA ASN A 166 15.06 13.53 10.83
C ASN A 166 16.24 13.27 11.76
N LYS A 167 16.09 12.32 12.69
CA LYS A 167 17.14 12.01 13.68
C LYS A 167 18.16 11.00 13.18
N HIS A 168 17.75 10.02 12.39
CA HIS A 168 18.58 8.86 12.11
C HIS A 168 18.84 8.60 10.61
N LEU A 169 17.94 9.02 9.72
CA LEU A 169 17.96 8.68 8.29
C LEU A 169 18.19 9.88 7.36
N LEU A 170 18.24 11.09 7.90
CA LEU A 170 18.41 12.32 7.15
C LEU A 170 19.63 12.26 6.22
N GLY A 171 19.41 12.47 4.90
CA GLY A 171 20.45 12.45 3.87
C GLY A 171 21.11 11.08 3.64
N LYS A 172 20.50 9.98 4.11
CA LYS A 172 21.10 8.63 4.03
C LYS A 172 20.32 7.66 3.15
N ILE A 173 19.06 7.97 2.83
CA ILE A 173 18.17 7.10 2.04
C ILE A 173 17.55 7.83 0.85
N ASP A 174 18.29 8.79 0.25
CA ASP A 174 17.78 9.69 -0.78
C ASP A 174 17.29 8.96 -2.04
N ASP A 175 17.86 7.81 -2.33
CA ASP A 175 17.50 6.97 -3.48
C ASP A 175 16.24 6.11 -3.27
N TYR A 176 15.67 6.10 -2.06
CA TYR A 176 14.50 5.30 -1.74
C TYR A 176 13.22 6.15 -1.78
N LYS A 177 12.11 5.56 -2.18
CA LYS A 177 10.79 6.14 -1.93
C LYS A 177 10.45 6.02 -0.46
N ILE A 178 9.75 7.01 0.09
CA ILE A 178 9.45 7.03 1.51
C ILE A 178 7.96 7.25 1.79
N MET A 179 7.51 6.58 2.83
CA MET A 179 6.23 6.80 3.49
C MET A 179 6.49 7.33 4.89
N ILE A 180 6.00 8.52 5.17
CA ILE A 180 6.23 9.20 6.45
C ILE A 180 4.97 9.17 7.31
N ALA A 181 5.11 8.65 8.53
CA ALA A 181 4.07 8.75 9.54
C ALA A 181 4.21 10.08 10.32
N MET A 182 3.14 10.87 10.27
CA MET A 182 2.97 12.06 11.10
C MET A 182 1.48 12.33 11.30
N TYR A 183 1.01 12.24 12.54
CA TYR A 183 -0.42 12.32 12.87
C TYR A 183 -0.80 13.73 13.29
N THR A 184 -0.87 14.61 12.32
CA THR A 184 -1.21 16.03 12.44
C THR A 184 -2.13 16.45 11.30
N ASP A 185 -2.71 17.66 11.39
CA ASP A 185 -3.55 18.20 10.30
C ASP A 185 -2.71 18.75 9.14
N ASP A 186 -1.48 19.17 9.41
CA ASP A 186 -0.56 19.70 8.42
C ASP A 186 0.27 18.58 7.75
N GLU A 187 0.56 18.76 6.48
CA GLU A 187 1.44 17.87 5.72
C GLU A 187 2.85 17.84 6.30
N PRO A 188 3.49 16.66 6.34
CA PRO A 188 4.84 16.53 6.87
C PRO A 188 5.86 17.25 5.98
N VAL A 189 6.76 17.99 6.62
CA VAL A 189 7.96 18.52 6.01
C VAL A 189 9.17 17.90 6.72
N LEU A 190 10.11 17.38 5.94
CA LEU A 190 11.36 16.80 6.42
C LEU A 190 12.44 17.89 6.56
N ALA A 191 13.45 17.63 7.38
CA ALA A 191 14.48 18.63 7.66
C ALA A 191 15.42 18.93 6.48
N ASP A 192 15.41 18.09 5.46
CA ASP A 192 16.14 18.26 4.18
C ASP A 192 15.25 18.67 3.01
N ASP A 193 14.00 19.04 3.27
CA ASP A 193 12.97 19.41 2.29
C ASP A 193 12.75 18.35 1.19
N ARG A 194 13.12 17.10 1.46
CA ARG A 194 12.95 15.98 0.54
C ARG A 194 11.50 15.68 0.27
N GLU A 195 11.17 15.33 -0.98
CA GLU A 195 9.84 14.88 -1.37
C GLU A 195 9.45 13.58 -0.66
N ILE A 196 8.22 13.56 -0.16
CA ILE A 196 7.60 12.41 0.51
C ILE A 196 6.64 11.76 -0.48
N THR A 197 6.79 10.45 -0.72
CA THR A 197 5.93 9.72 -1.65
C THR A 197 4.54 9.47 -1.06
N LEU A 198 4.50 8.99 0.19
CA LEU A 198 3.28 8.69 0.93
C LEU A 198 3.31 9.33 2.31
N TRP A 199 2.16 9.79 2.76
CA TRP A 199 1.96 10.27 4.11
C TRP A 199 0.91 9.40 4.83
N GLN A 200 1.33 8.73 5.90
CA GLN A 200 0.42 8.11 6.85
C GLN A 200 -0.03 9.18 7.85
N TYR A 201 -1.24 9.69 7.65
CA TYR A 201 -1.73 10.89 8.35
C TYR A 201 -2.51 10.57 9.63
N THR A 202 -2.89 9.32 9.86
CA THR A 202 -3.55 8.90 11.09
C THR A 202 -3.36 7.42 11.37
N GLY A 203 -3.16 7.08 12.65
CA GLY A 203 -3.24 5.73 13.19
C GLY A 203 -4.56 5.44 13.90
N LYS A 204 -5.54 6.35 13.79
CA LYS A 204 -6.87 6.24 14.42
C LYS A 204 -7.99 6.43 13.40
N GLY A 205 -7.72 6.12 12.14
CA GLY A 205 -8.71 6.17 11.08
C GLY A 205 -9.86 5.20 11.33
N ARG A 206 -11.01 5.50 10.76
CA ARG A 206 -12.16 4.61 10.71
C ARG A 206 -12.55 4.43 9.26
N ILE A 207 -12.78 3.21 8.86
CA ILE A 207 -13.37 2.87 7.56
C ILE A 207 -14.43 1.79 7.76
N SER A 208 -15.42 1.79 6.90
CA SER A 208 -16.40 0.71 6.86
C SER A 208 -15.69 -0.59 6.50
N GLY A 209 -16.04 -1.68 7.14
CA GLY A 209 -15.40 -2.99 6.93
C GLY A 209 -14.31 -3.33 7.96
N ILE A 210 -13.91 -2.39 8.85
CA ILE A 210 -12.97 -2.66 9.95
C ILE A 210 -13.55 -2.13 11.25
N SER A 211 -13.64 -2.99 12.27
CA SER A 211 -14.26 -2.62 13.57
C SER A 211 -13.38 -1.67 14.41
N GLY A 212 -12.06 -1.76 14.25
CA GLY A 212 -11.08 -1.03 15.03
C GLY A 212 -10.61 0.28 14.38
N TYR A 213 -9.48 0.76 14.88
CA TYR A 213 -8.71 1.81 14.22
C TYR A 213 -7.82 1.21 13.13
N VAL A 214 -7.59 2.01 12.09
CA VAL A 214 -6.74 1.66 10.97
C VAL A 214 -5.81 2.82 10.62
N ASP A 215 -4.60 2.49 10.22
CA ASP A 215 -3.65 3.43 9.67
C ASP A 215 -4.09 3.81 8.27
N LYS A 216 -4.21 5.13 8.01
CA LYS A 216 -4.59 5.65 6.70
C LYS A 216 -3.49 6.50 6.13
N SER A 217 -3.24 6.30 4.85
CA SER A 217 -2.21 7.02 4.10
C SER A 217 -2.74 7.56 2.78
N ARG A 218 -2.00 8.51 2.21
CA ARG A 218 -2.27 9.07 0.89
C ARG A 218 -0.98 9.44 0.17
N PHE A 219 -1.05 9.55 -1.14
CA PHE A 219 0.05 10.11 -1.92
C PHE A 219 0.23 11.60 -1.65
N MET A 220 1.48 12.05 -1.74
CA MET A 220 1.87 13.44 -1.59
C MET A 220 2.19 14.07 -2.95
N GLY A 221 1.95 15.38 -3.06
CA GLY A 221 2.28 16.14 -4.26
C GLY A 221 1.71 15.51 -5.54
N ASN A 222 2.59 15.23 -6.51
CA ASN A 222 2.25 14.62 -7.80
C ASN A 222 2.57 13.11 -7.86
N HIS A 223 2.91 12.51 -6.72
CA HIS A 223 3.20 11.08 -6.68
C HIS A 223 1.94 10.24 -6.93
N THR A 224 2.12 9.12 -7.60
CA THR A 224 1.03 8.23 -8.00
C THR A 224 1.32 6.78 -7.66
N LEU A 225 0.27 5.96 -7.66
CA LEU A 225 0.37 4.52 -7.43
C LEU A 225 1.29 3.82 -8.44
N ARG A 226 1.41 4.35 -9.68
CA ARG A 226 2.29 3.83 -10.74
C ARG A 226 3.75 3.76 -10.29
N GLU A 227 4.19 4.70 -9.47
CA GLU A 227 5.57 4.77 -8.98
C GLU A 227 5.92 3.67 -7.99
N LEU A 228 4.90 3.10 -7.35
CA LEU A 228 5.05 2.00 -6.39
C LEU A 228 4.76 0.64 -7.00
N ARG A 229 4.41 0.55 -8.30
CA ARG A 229 4.12 -0.74 -8.93
C ARG A 229 5.30 -1.69 -8.85
N PHE A 230 5.03 -2.92 -8.46
CA PHE A 230 5.98 -4.02 -8.55
C PHE A 230 6.23 -4.35 -10.02
N LYS A 231 7.49 -4.48 -10.41
CA LYS A 231 7.89 -4.88 -11.79
C LYS A 231 8.22 -6.36 -11.77
N HIS A 232 7.39 -7.14 -12.43
CA HIS A 232 7.57 -8.59 -12.61
C HIS A 232 8.60 -8.90 -13.67
#